data_80edf18cefbe61fc406a7f6ee8d8d639
#
_entry.id   80edf18cefbe61fc406a7f6ee8d8d639
#
_cell.length_a   1.000
_cell.length_b   1.000
_cell.length_c   1.000
_cell.angle_alpha   90.00
_cell.angle_beta   90.00
_cell.angle_gamma   90.00
#
_symmetry.space_group_name_H-M   'P 1'
#
loop_
_entity.id
_entity.type
_entity.pdbx_description
1 polymer ?
#
loop_
_entity_poly.entity_id
_entity_poly.type
_entity_poly.pdbx_seq_one_letter_code
_entity_poly.pdbx_strand_id
1 'polypeptide(L)'
;PKLVTKPMLKLMKRGSVIVDVAIDQGGCVETSKPTTHGDPTYIVDDVVHYCVANMPGGVPRTSTIALNTATLPYLVKLANQGYEKTLGEDKNFLAGLNVHKGMVTYKAVADVFGHEFIAPEKAITS
;
A
#
# COMPACT_ATOMS: atom_id res chain seq x y z
N PRO A 1 0.70 -8.40 12.25
CA PRO A 1 0.21 -8.62 13.64
C PRO A 1 -1.03 -7.78 13.91
N LYS A 2 -1.98 -8.31 14.68
CA LYS A 2 -3.16 -7.57 15.10
C LYS A 2 -2.83 -6.73 16.33
N LEU A 3 -3.05 -5.42 16.25
CA LEU A 3 -2.76 -4.46 17.32
C LEU A 3 -3.93 -4.36 18.32
N VAL A 4 -5.17 -4.50 17.83
CA VAL A 4 -6.39 -4.50 18.64
C VAL A 4 -7.06 -5.86 18.51
N THR A 5 -7.19 -6.58 19.63
CA THR A 5 -7.87 -7.88 19.67
C THR A 5 -9.35 -7.72 20.02
N LYS A 6 -10.16 -8.72 19.68
CA LYS A 6 -11.60 -8.69 19.98
C LYS A 6 -11.92 -8.46 21.46
N PRO A 7 -11.23 -9.09 22.46
CA PRO A 7 -11.47 -8.80 23.87
C PRO A 7 -11.23 -7.34 24.28
N MET A 8 -10.31 -6.63 23.59
CA MET A 8 -10.02 -5.22 23.89
C MET A 8 -11.19 -4.30 23.56
N LEU A 9 -12.09 -4.68 22.61
CA LEU A 9 -13.27 -3.88 22.29
C LEU A 9 -14.17 -3.65 23.49
N LYS A 10 -14.24 -4.62 24.41
CA LYS A 10 -15.04 -4.51 25.65
C LYS A 10 -14.51 -3.47 26.63
N LEU A 11 -13.25 -3.03 26.46
CA LEU A 11 -12.64 -1.97 27.25
C LEU A 11 -12.88 -0.58 26.66
N MET A 12 -13.40 -0.53 25.43
CA MET A 12 -13.72 0.72 24.75
C MET A 12 -15.10 1.22 25.21
N LYS A 13 -15.27 2.54 25.15
CA LYS A 13 -16.59 3.13 25.43
C LYS A 13 -17.57 2.73 24.33
N ARG A 14 -18.82 2.46 24.72
CA ARG A 14 -19.92 2.24 23.77
C ARG A 14 -20.01 3.38 22.77
N GLY A 15 -20.12 3.07 21.49
CA GLY A 15 -20.15 4.05 20.40
C GLY A 15 -18.78 4.61 19.99
N SER A 16 -17.69 4.08 20.54
CA SER A 16 -16.35 4.39 20.03
C SER A 16 -16.21 3.96 18.58
N VAL A 17 -15.31 4.62 17.84
CA VAL A 17 -15.06 4.35 16.41
C VAL A 17 -13.65 3.84 16.22
N ILE A 18 -13.53 2.78 15.44
CA ILE A 18 -12.28 2.27 14.89
C ILE A 18 -12.23 2.59 13.39
N VAL A 19 -11.15 3.19 12.94
CA VAL A 19 -10.83 3.39 11.52
C VAL A 19 -9.59 2.57 11.20
N ASP A 20 -9.75 1.46 10.49
CA ASP A 20 -8.62 0.61 10.12
C ASP A 20 -8.10 1.00 8.73
N VAL A 21 -7.15 1.92 8.71
CA VAL A 21 -6.55 2.44 7.47
C VAL A 21 -5.77 1.37 6.72
N ALA A 22 -5.23 0.36 7.43
CA ALA A 22 -4.46 -0.73 6.86
C ALA A 22 -5.32 -1.89 6.34
N ILE A 23 -6.62 -1.68 6.17
CA ILE A 23 -7.57 -2.77 5.81
C ILE A 23 -7.25 -3.44 4.47
N ASP A 24 -6.74 -2.72 3.49
CA ASP A 24 -6.31 -3.22 2.19
C ASP A 24 -5.11 -4.17 2.28
N GLN A 25 -4.33 -4.07 3.36
CA GLN A 25 -3.21 -4.96 3.69
C GLN A 25 -3.58 -6.03 4.74
N GLY A 26 -4.87 -6.30 4.94
CA GLY A 26 -5.39 -7.27 5.90
C GLY A 26 -5.77 -6.69 7.25
N GLY A 27 -5.67 -5.38 7.45
CA GLY A 27 -6.05 -4.66 8.66
C GLY A 27 -5.20 -4.98 9.89
N CYS A 28 -5.18 -4.08 10.84
CA CYS A 28 -4.45 -4.22 12.12
C CYS A 28 -5.38 -4.50 13.31
N VAL A 29 -6.68 -4.54 13.12
CA VAL A 29 -7.68 -4.90 14.14
C VAL A 29 -8.23 -6.29 13.86
N GLU A 30 -8.37 -7.12 14.89
CA GLU A 30 -8.80 -8.53 14.75
C GLU A 30 -10.20 -8.64 14.11
N THR A 31 -11.10 -7.72 14.47
CA THR A 31 -12.49 -7.68 13.99
C THR A 31 -12.69 -6.90 12.70
N SER A 32 -11.60 -6.36 12.11
CA SER A 32 -11.69 -5.63 10.85
C SER A 32 -12.00 -6.55 9.68
N LYS A 33 -12.94 -6.12 8.85
CA LYS A 33 -13.27 -6.69 7.54
C LYS A 33 -13.47 -5.57 6.52
N PRO A 34 -13.04 -5.74 5.27
CA PRO A 34 -13.20 -4.73 4.24
C PRO A 34 -14.66 -4.31 4.06
N THR A 35 -14.89 -3.01 3.91
CA THR A 35 -16.16 -2.40 3.58
C THR A 35 -16.04 -1.54 2.32
N THR A 36 -17.15 -1.02 1.83
CA THR A 36 -17.22 -0.18 0.64
C THR A 36 -17.79 1.21 0.98
N HIS A 37 -17.65 2.18 0.07
CA HIS A 37 -18.25 3.50 0.26
C HIS A 37 -19.79 3.44 0.32
N GLY A 38 -20.43 2.43 -0.28
CA GLY A 38 -21.89 2.26 -0.25
C GLY A 38 -22.41 1.69 1.08
N ASP A 39 -21.60 0.90 1.78
CA ASP A 39 -21.87 0.33 3.11
C ASP A 39 -20.59 0.41 3.96
N PRO A 40 -20.25 1.61 4.49
CA PRO A 40 -18.91 1.88 5.00
C PRO A 40 -18.64 1.39 6.41
N THR A 41 -19.68 1.13 7.21
CA THR A 41 -19.53 0.86 8.64
C THR A 41 -20.30 -0.37 9.09
N TYR A 42 -19.83 -0.99 10.17
CA TYR A 42 -20.54 -2.04 10.90
C TYR A 42 -20.21 -1.93 12.39
N ILE A 43 -20.96 -2.64 13.24
CA ILE A 43 -20.77 -2.60 14.69
C ILE A 43 -20.38 -3.98 15.20
N VAL A 44 -19.36 -4.02 16.06
CA VAL A 44 -18.96 -5.20 16.85
C VAL A 44 -18.77 -4.78 18.29
N ASP A 45 -19.42 -5.45 19.23
CA ASP A 45 -19.34 -5.17 20.68
C ASP A 45 -19.55 -3.68 21.00
N ASP A 46 -20.56 -3.05 20.41
CA ASP A 46 -20.91 -1.62 20.54
C ASP A 46 -19.85 -0.64 20.01
N VAL A 47 -18.84 -1.12 19.29
CA VAL A 47 -17.80 -0.30 18.65
C VAL A 47 -18.05 -0.23 17.14
N VAL A 48 -18.11 0.98 16.58
CA VAL A 48 -18.30 1.22 15.15
C VAL A 48 -16.98 0.97 14.43
N HIS A 49 -17.01 0.18 13.36
CA HIS A 49 -15.86 -0.08 12.49
C HIS A 49 -16.07 0.62 11.15
N TYR A 50 -15.07 1.39 10.72
CA TYR A 50 -14.96 1.96 9.38
C TYR A 50 -13.72 1.38 8.73
N CYS A 51 -13.92 0.54 7.71
CA CYS A 51 -12.86 -0.26 7.09
C CYS A 51 -12.95 -0.22 5.56
N VAL A 52 -13.22 0.95 4.98
CA VAL A 52 -13.31 1.12 3.52
C VAL A 52 -11.93 0.92 2.91
N ALA A 53 -11.79 -0.07 2.03
CA ALA A 53 -10.51 -0.44 1.40
C ALA A 53 -9.93 0.65 0.49
N ASN A 54 -10.76 1.54 -0.03
CA ASN A 54 -10.34 2.68 -0.84
C ASN A 54 -10.84 4.00 -0.23
N MET A 55 -10.35 4.33 0.97
CA MET A 55 -10.71 5.59 1.65
C MET A 55 -10.44 6.83 0.78
N PRO A 56 -9.31 6.95 0.04
CA PRO A 56 -9.05 8.08 -0.85
C PRO A 56 -10.11 8.29 -1.93
N GLY A 57 -10.81 7.24 -2.35
CA GLY A 57 -11.92 7.32 -3.30
C GLY A 57 -13.12 8.12 -2.81
N GLY A 58 -13.27 8.33 -1.48
CA GLY A 58 -14.30 9.18 -0.89
C GLY A 58 -14.04 10.68 -1.08
N VAL A 59 -12.80 11.07 -1.38
CA VAL A 59 -12.38 12.46 -1.63
C VAL A 59 -11.49 12.55 -2.89
N PRO A 60 -11.98 12.15 -4.05
CA PRO A 60 -11.15 11.84 -5.21
C PRO A 60 -10.33 13.03 -5.71
N ARG A 61 -10.87 14.24 -5.68
CA ARG A 61 -10.14 15.45 -6.11
C ARG A 61 -8.92 15.70 -5.23
N THR A 62 -9.10 15.67 -3.91
CA THR A 62 -8.01 15.91 -2.95
C THR A 62 -6.95 14.81 -3.04
N SER A 63 -7.39 13.57 -3.12
CA SER A 63 -6.51 12.40 -3.22
C SER A 63 -5.69 12.40 -4.51
N THR A 64 -6.31 12.75 -5.64
CA THR A 64 -5.62 12.86 -6.93
C THR A 64 -4.55 13.95 -6.89
N ILE A 65 -4.86 15.13 -6.36
CA ILE A 65 -3.90 16.24 -6.26
C ILE A 65 -2.73 15.84 -5.34
N ALA A 66 -3.01 15.25 -4.18
CA ALA A 66 -1.99 14.81 -3.23
C ALA A 66 -1.07 13.75 -3.84
N LEU A 67 -1.64 12.71 -4.47
CA LEU A 67 -0.87 11.65 -5.12
C LEU A 67 -0.03 12.20 -6.26
N ASN A 68 -0.62 13.02 -7.12
CA ASN A 68 0.09 13.62 -8.25
C ASN A 68 1.25 14.49 -7.79
N THR A 69 1.04 15.32 -6.75
CA THR A 69 2.09 16.15 -6.18
C THR A 69 3.26 15.31 -5.63
N ALA A 70 2.95 14.18 -4.99
CA ALA A 70 3.96 13.28 -4.44
C ALA A 70 4.73 12.50 -5.52
N THR A 71 4.07 12.09 -6.61
CA THR A 71 4.65 11.21 -7.63
C THR A 71 5.27 11.94 -8.81
N LEU A 72 4.77 13.12 -9.17
CA LEU A 72 5.22 13.89 -10.32
C LEU A 72 6.73 14.16 -10.35
N PRO A 73 7.41 14.53 -9.25
CA PRO A 73 8.87 14.73 -9.26
C PRO A 73 9.65 13.52 -9.75
N TYR A 74 9.23 12.31 -9.39
CA TYR A 74 9.86 11.06 -9.82
C TYR A 74 9.61 10.80 -11.30
N LEU A 75 8.38 11.03 -11.77
CA LEU A 75 8.04 10.90 -13.18
C LEU A 75 8.85 11.87 -14.06
N VAL A 76 8.96 13.12 -13.62
CA VAL A 76 9.77 14.14 -14.33
C VAL A 76 11.24 13.75 -14.37
N LYS A 77 11.78 13.21 -13.28
CA LYS A 77 13.16 12.72 -13.24
C LYS A 77 13.38 11.58 -14.24
N LEU A 78 12.46 10.60 -14.27
CA LEU A 78 12.50 9.51 -15.26
C LEU A 78 12.42 10.02 -16.69
N ALA A 79 11.52 10.95 -16.98
CA ALA A 79 11.35 11.51 -18.33
C ALA A 79 12.57 12.28 -18.81
N ASN A 80 13.24 13.02 -17.92
CA ASN A 80 14.39 13.85 -18.29
C ASN A 80 15.71 13.08 -18.40
N GLN A 81 15.90 12.04 -17.59
CA GLN A 81 17.19 11.35 -17.46
C GLN A 81 17.17 9.92 -18.03
N GLY A 82 16.00 9.38 -18.32
CA GLY A 82 15.81 7.97 -18.61
C GLY A 82 15.86 7.10 -17.36
N TYR A 83 15.26 5.91 -17.45
CA TYR A 83 15.11 5.04 -16.28
C TYR A 83 16.44 4.41 -15.82
N GLU A 84 17.32 4.01 -16.71
CA GLU A 84 18.59 3.37 -16.36
C GLU A 84 19.45 4.28 -15.49
N LYS A 85 19.67 5.53 -15.93
CA LYS A 85 20.42 6.51 -15.16
C LYS A 85 19.72 6.86 -13.85
N THR A 86 18.41 7.14 -13.90
CA THR A 86 17.64 7.55 -12.72
C THR A 86 17.65 6.50 -11.63
N LEU A 87 17.44 5.23 -11.99
CA LEU A 87 17.43 4.13 -11.01
C LEU A 87 18.83 3.76 -10.56
N GLY A 88 19.83 3.87 -11.43
CA GLY A 88 21.23 3.59 -11.07
C GLY A 88 21.83 4.59 -10.07
N GLU A 89 21.34 5.85 -10.08
CA GLU A 89 21.80 6.91 -9.17
C GLU A 89 21.07 6.95 -7.81
N ASP A 90 19.90 6.30 -7.70
CA ASP A 90 19.05 6.37 -6.51
C ASP A 90 18.59 4.98 -6.06
N LYS A 91 19.23 4.46 -5.01
CA LYS A 91 18.94 3.13 -4.45
C LYS A 91 17.49 2.97 -3.97
N ASN A 92 16.89 4.03 -3.44
CA ASN A 92 15.50 3.98 -2.98
C ASN A 92 14.55 3.89 -4.16
N PHE A 93 14.87 4.60 -5.25
CA PHE A 93 14.09 4.53 -6.47
C PHE A 93 14.31 3.19 -7.20
N LEU A 94 15.55 2.67 -7.20
CA LEU A 94 15.88 1.34 -7.75
C LEU A 94 15.09 0.21 -7.06
N ALA A 95 14.80 0.34 -5.76
CA ALA A 95 13.98 -0.63 -5.02
C ALA A 95 12.55 -0.79 -5.60
N GLY A 96 12.08 0.17 -6.38
CA GLY A 96 10.81 0.09 -7.11
C GLY A 96 10.87 -0.69 -8.44
N LEU A 97 12.05 -1.14 -8.86
CA LEU A 97 12.20 -1.91 -10.10
C LEU A 97 11.73 -3.34 -9.88
N ASN A 98 10.63 -3.74 -10.51
CA ASN A 98 10.05 -5.08 -10.36
C ASN A 98 10.48 -6.04 -11.49
N VAL A 99 10.62 -5.52 -12.70
CA VAL A 99 11.03 -6.30 -13.89
C VAL A 99 11.92 -5.44 -14.79
N HIS A 100 13.02 -6.00 -15.27
CA HIS A 100 13.90 -5.37 -16.24
C HIS A 100 14.31 -6.37 -17.32
N LYS A 101 14.06 -6.07 -18.59
CA LYS A 101 14.41 -6.93 -19.75
C LYS A 101 14.05 -8.41 -19.54
N GLY A 102 12.88 -8.70 -18.95
CA GLY A 102 12.43 -10.06 -18.66
C GLY A 102 12.95 -10.66 -17.35
N MET A 103 13.87 -10.01 -16.65
CA MET A 103 14.37 -10.44 -15.34
C MET A 103 13.48 -9.92 -14.22
N VAL A 104 13.08 -10.79 -13.28
CA VAL A 104 12.29 -10.39 -12.10
C VAL A 104 13.24 -9.88 -11.01
N THR A 105 13.08 -8.62 -10.64
CA THR A 105 13.98 -7.89 -9.73
C THR A 105 13.34 -7.55 -8.38
N TYR A 106 12.12 -8.03 -8.13
CA TYR A 106 11.46 -7.91 -6.84
C TYR A 106 11.21 -9.30 -6.25
N LYS A 107 11.88 -9.57 -5.13
CA LYS A 107 11.91 -10.92 -4.54
C LYS A 107 10.54 -11.48 -4.21
N ALA A 108 9.63 -10.67 -3.64
CA ALA A 108 8.30 -11.14 -3.30
C ALA A 108 7.48 -11.60 -4.53
N VAL A 109 7.66 -10.94 -5.68
CA VAL A 109 7.05 -11.36 -6.94
C VAL A 109 7.69 -12.65 -7.45
N ALA A 110 9.02 -12.76 -7.41
CA ALA A 110 9.73 -13.96 -7.80
C ALA A 110 9.27 -15.18 -7.01
N ASP A 111 9.17 -15.03 -5.68
CA ASP A 111 8.75 -16.12 -4.77
C ASP A 111 7.31 -16.59 -5.05
N VAL A 112 6.38 -15.65 -5.30
CA VAL A 112 4.96 -15.99 -5.55
C VAL A 112 4.75 -16.72 -6.87
N PHE A 113 5.49 -16.31 -7.93
CA PHE A 113 5.33 -16.85 -9.26
C PHE A 113 6.36 -17.92 -9.64
N GLY A 114 7.27 -18.27 -8.74
CA GLY A 114 8.30 -19.28 -8.98
C GLY A 114 9.36 -18.84 -10.01
N HIS A 115 9.61 -17.54 -10.13
CA HIS A 115 10.64 -17.01 -11.02
C HIS A 115 11.99 -16.88 -10.31
N GLU A 116 13.06 -16.92 -11.10
CA GLU A 116 14.39 -16.58 -10.61
C GLU A 116 14.44 -15.10 -10.21
N PHE A 117 14.94 -14.80 -9.02
CA PHE A 117 15.17 -13.44 -8.54
C PHE A 117 16.55 -12.96 -8.97
N ILE A 118 16.61 -11.82 -9.63
CA ILE A 118 17.87 -11.12 -9.98
C ILE A 118 17.92 -9.81 -9.20
N ALA A 119 18.99 -9.56 -8.48
CA ALA A 119 19.16 -8.31 -7.75
C ALA A 119 19.06 -7.10 -8.69
N PRO A 120 18.26 -6.06 -8.35
CA PRO A 120 18.02 -4.93 -9.25
C PRO A 120 19.29 -4.20 -9.66
N GLU A 121 20.32 -4.16 -8.81
CA GLU A 121 21.64 -3.58 -9.11
C GLU A 121 22.36 -4.31 -10.24
N LYS A 122 22.18 -5.63 -10.32
CA LYS A 122 22.75 -6.44 -11.39
C LYS A 122 21.94 -6.32 -12.69
N ALA A 123 20.62 -6.32 -12.56
CA ALA A 123 19.72 -6.27 -13.69
C ALA A 123 19.84 -4.94 -14.45
N ILE A 124 19.92 -3.80 -13.76
CA ILE A 124 19.94 -2.46 -14.38
C ILE A 124 21.21 -2.22 -15.22
N THR A 125 22.28 -2.96 -14.96
CA THR A 125 23.57 -2.84 -15.68
C THR A 125 23.73 -3.85 -16.81
N SER A 126 22.78 -4.76 -17.00
CA SER A 126 22.73 -5.74 -18.08
C SER A 126 21.86 -5.23 -19.25
#